data_ed0ff0d3e80e03de2206abc2b97f5a9d
#
_entry.id   ed0ff0d3e80e03de2206abc2b97f5a9d
#
_cell.length_a   1.000
_cell.length_b   1.000
_cell.length_c   1.000
_cell.angle_alpha   90.00
_cell.angle_beta   90.00
_cell.angle_gamma   90.00
#
_symmetry.space_group_name_H-M   'P 1'
#
loop_
_entity.id
_entity.type
_entity.pdbx_description
1 polymer ?
#
loop_
_entity_poly.entity_id
_entity_poly.type
_entity_poly.pdbx_seq_one_letter_code
_entity_poly.pdbx_strand_id
1 'polypeptide(L)'
;MKRRRLGKRIDLLIKGIISRKHTEQQIHAGGDGKSRSILSLSLQDTKTLTPELIDVTCDQLKTSLLAGHDTTSTMLAYCFYELSHTPRVLDAVRDELNRLLGTEEDPEVVRSRLVSPDGPNLINRMSYISAVIKETLRLHPPAATARYSKPGACFTVRAPAGEDHCLDGVIIYNCETLIHRDRAVYGDTANDFVPERWLSDGSDSSRNAPMDKPDINSRTIPVSAWRPFERGPRSCIGQEFANIEARVIIAVVARRYDFTKVGLGELATDKEGRPVLQENGQYKTKSHLYNTRQVTSKPVDGMKPSACSEQGGMDTGWETARSNSASRGLLSGALPRNQQTYRE
;
A
#
# COMPACT_ATOMS: atom_id res chain seq x y z
N MET A 1 29.75 11.51 -1.58
CA MET A 1 30.40 10.19 -1.92
C MET A 1 29.50 8.98 -1.59
N LYS A 2 28.95 8.83 -0.38
CA LYS A 2 28.15 7.65 0.05
C LYS A 2 26.97 7.31 -0.88
N ARG A 3 26.16 8.31 -1.30
CA ARG A 3 25.00 8.10 -2.22
C ARG A 3 25.42 7.53 -3.58
N ARG A 4 26.50 8.05 -4.20
CA ARG A 4 27.01 7.52 -5.50
C ARG A 4 27.48 6.08 -5.40
N ARG A 5 28.14 5.70 -4.27
CA ARG A 5 28.57 4.32 -4.03
C ARG A 5 27.39 3.37 -3.86
N LEU A 6 26.36 3.78 -3.12
CA LEU A 6 25.14 2.99 -2.96
C LEU A 6 24.38 2.84 -4.29
N GLY A 7 24.25 3.92 -5.08
CA GLY A 7 23.62 3.85 -6.40
C GLY A 7 24.31 2.83 -7.31
N LYS A 8 25.65 2.91 -7.44
CA LYS A 8 26.41 1.93 -8.23
C LYS A 8 26.22 0.49 -7.75
N ARG A 9 26.14 0.27 -6.42
CA ARG A 9 25.91 -1.06 -5.86
C ARG A 9 24.51 -1.59 -6.20
N ILE A 10 23.49 -0.75 -6.15
CA ILE A 10 22.12 -1.09 -6.56
C ILE A 10 22.09 -1.43 -8.06
N ASP A 11 22.72 -0.63 -8.90
CA ASP A 11 22.81 -0.88 -10.33
C ASP A 11 23.44 -2.25 -10.63
N LEU A 12 24.57 -2.56 -10.01
CA LEU A 12 25.25 -3.85 -10.19
C LEU A 12 24.36 -5.04 -9.75
N LEU A 13 23.68 -4.92 -8.62
CA LEU A 13 22.79 -5.97 -8.13
C LEU A 13 21.62 -6.20 -9.08
N ILE A 14 20.95 -5.13 -9.52
CA ILE A 14 19.78 -5.23 -10.43
C ILE A 14 20.22 -5.77 -11.78
N LYS A 15 21.32 -5.28 -12.37
CA LYS A 15 21.86 -5.79 -13.64
C LYS A 15 22.22 -7.27 -13.55
N GLY A 16 22.79 -7.71 -12.41
CA GLY A 16 23.07 -9.12 -12.15
C GLY A 16 21.79 -9.97 -12.09
N ILE A 17 20.72 -9.45 -11.51
CA ILE A 17 19.40 -10.13 -11.48
C ILE A 17 18.82 -10.23 -12.89
N ILE A 18 18.87 -9.16 -13.69
CA ILE A 18 18.40 -9.14 -15.08
C ILE A 18 19.12 -10.20 -15.91
N SER A 19 20.46 -10.23 -15.87
CA SER A 19 21.25 -11.18 -16.63
C SER A 19 20.96 -12.63 -16.23
N ARG A 20 20.90 -12.90 -14.93
CA ARG A 20 20.56 -14.23 -14.43
C ARG A 20 19.16 -14.67 -14.86
N LYS A 21 18.16 -13.77 -14.76
CA LYS A 21 16.78 -14.09 -15.16
C LYS A 21 16.65 -14.37 -16.65
N HIS A 22 17.35 -13.62 -17.48
CA HIS A 22 17.39 -13.88 -18.91
C HIS A 22 18.01 -15.24 -19.21
N THR A 23 19.14 -15.60 -18.58
CA THR A 23 19.77 -16.93 -18.74
C THR A 23 18.81 -18.06 -18.31
N GLU A 24 18.13 -17.92 -17.16
CA GLU A 24 17.12 -18.88 -16.70
C GLU A 24 16.01 -19.09 -17.75
N GLN A 25 15.51 -18.01 -18.35
CA GLN A 25 14.46 -18.09 -19.38
C GLN A 25 14.94 -18.78 -20.66
N GLN A 26 16.18 -18.55 -21.08
CA GLN A 26 16.76 -19.24 -22.25
C GLN A 26 16.91 -20.75 -22.01
N ILE A 27 17.28 -21.16 -20.78
CA ILE A 27 17.42 -22.58 -20.41
C ILE A 27 16.06 -23.27 -20.36
N HIS A 28 15.01 -22.58 -19.86
CA HIS A 28 13.67 -23.14 -19.65
C HIS A 28 12.68 -22.80 -20.79
N ALA A 29 13.15 -22.44 -21.96
CA ALA A 29 12.31 -22.01 -23.10
C ALA A 29 11.28 -23.08 -23.57
N GLY A 30 11.32 -24.30 -23.06
CA GLY A 30 10.39 -25.41 -23.39
C GLY A 30 9.53 -25.92 -22.24
N GLY A 31 9.56 -25.34 -21.04
CA GLY A 31 8.86 -25.88 -19.87
C GLY A 31 7.59 -25.12 -19.48
N ASP A 32 6.62 -25.84 -18.93
CA ASP A 32 5.27 -25.35 -18.55
C ASP A 32 5.26 -24.36 -17.35
N GLY A 33 6.39 -24.06 -16.74
CA GLY A 33 6.53 -23.22 -15.54
C GLY A 33 7.00 -21.78 -15.84
N LYS A 34 6.39 -21.05 -16.78
CA LYS A 34 6.76 -19.65 -17.06
C LYS A 34 6.52 -18.75 -15.85
N SER A 35 7.60 -18.30 -15.23
CA SER A 35 7.53 -17.26 -14.18
C SER A 35 6.84 -16.01 -14.72
N ARG A 36 5.79 -15.54 -14.01
CA ARG A 36 5.01 -14.34 -14.37
C ARG A 36 5.48 -13.08 -13.63
N SER A 37 6.74 -13.03 -13.19
CA SER A 37 7.26 -11.80 -12.61
C SER A 37 7.35 -10.69 -13.66
N ILE A 38 7.26 -9.43 -13.21
CA ILE A 38 7.40 -8.23 -14.09
C ILE A 38 8.67 -8.34 -14.93
N LEU A 39 9.79 -8.73 -14.31
CA LEU A 39 11.05 -8.91 -15.01
C LEU A 39 10.98 -10.05 -16.06
N SER A 40 10.34 -11.15 -15.72
CA SER A 40 10.18 -12.26 -16.66
C SER A 40 9.36 -11.87 -17.89
N LEU A 41 8.29 -11.09 -17.67
CA LEU A 41 7.43 -10.60 -18.74
C LEU A 41 8.15 -9.56 -19.61
N SER A 42 8.94 -8.67 -19.00
CA SER A 42 9.71 -7.65 -19.76
C SER A 42 10.82 -8.23 -20.63
N LEU A 43 11.29 -9.44 -20.31
CA LEU A 43 12.34 -10.14 -21.07
C LEU A 43 11.79 -11.28 -21.96
N GLN A 44 10.48 -11.49 -22.00
CA GLN A 44 9.85 -12.67 -22.61
C GLN A 44 10.27 -12.91 -24.05
N ASP A 45 10.33 -11.86 -24.87
CA ASP A 45 10.64 -11.95 -26.30
C ASP A 45 12.10 -11.55 -26.63
N THR A 46 12.92 -11.41 -25.59
CA THR A 46 14.31 -10.97 -25.72
C THR A 46 15.20 -12.14 -26.08
N LYS A 47 15.67 -12.20 -27.33
CA LYS A 47 16.64 -13.21 -27.78
C LYS A 47 18.06 -12.89 -27.30
N THR A 48 18.44 -11.62 -27.41
CA THR A 48 19.80 -11.16 -27.05
C THR A 48 19.71 -10.01 -26.07
N LEU A 49 20.41 -10.14 -24.95
CA LEU A 49 20.46 -9.12 -23.91
C LEU A 49 21.60 -8.13 -24.20
N THR A 50 21.27 -6.99 -24.81
CA THR A 50 22.25 -5.94 -25.07
C THR A 50 22.54 -5.07 -23.85
N PRO A 51 23.72 -4.40 -23.74
CA PRO A 51 24.03 -3.49 -22.66
C PRO A 51 22.96 -2.38 -22.48
N GLU A 52 22.48 -1.82 -23.58
CA GLU A 52 21.46 -0.77 -23.60
C GLU A 52 20.14 -1.27 -23.02
N LEU A 53 19.72 -2.49 -23.37
CA LEU A 53 18.50 -3.11 -22.84
C LEU A 53 18.63 -3.38 -21.35
N ILE A 54 19.82 -3.83 -20.89
CA ILE A 54 20.12 -4.00 -19.46
C ILE A 54 19.96 -2.67 -18.73
N ASP A 55 20.50 -1.59 -19.27
CA ASP A 55 20.46 -0.26 -18.65
C ASP A 55 19.03 0.27 -18.55
N VAL A 56 18.26 0.22 -19.63
CA VAL A 56 16.85 0.63 -19.64
C VAL A 56 16.02 -0.21 -18.67
N THR A 57 16.19 -1.54 -18.69
CA THR A 57 15.46 -2.44 -17.77
C THR A 57 15.85 -2.17 -16.31
N CYS A 58 17.12 -1.91 -16.04
CA CYS A 58 17.61 -1.55 -14.71
C CYS A 58 16.96 -0.26 -14.20
N ASP A 59 16.86 0.77 -15.03
CA ASP A 59 16.24 2.05 -14.66
C ASP A 59 14.73 1.91 -14.44
N GLN A 60 14.04 1.11 -15.22
CA GLN A 60 12.63 0.79 -15.02
C GLN A 60 12.40 0.03 -13.71
N LEU A 61 13.23 -0.96 -13.40
CA LEU A 61 13.13 -1.71 -12.15
C LEU A 61 13.42 -0.83 -10.92
N LYS A 62 14.40 0.08 -10.99
CA LYS A 62 14.64 1.06 -9.91
C LYS A 62 13.43 1.96 -9.70
N THR A 63 12.81 2.43 -10.78
CA THR A 63 11.60 3.25 -10.70
C THR A 63 10.45 2.47 -10.08
N SER A 64 10.22 1.23 -10.50
CA SER A 64 9.18 0.36 -9.97
C SER A 64 9.40 0.04 -8.49
N LEU A 65 10.64 -0.24 -8.08
CA LEU A 65 10.99 -0.48 -6.69
C LEU A 65 10.70 0.74 -5.81
N LEU A 66 11.11 1.94 -6.26
CA LEU A 66 10.83 3.17 -5.51
C LEU A 66 9.34 3.44 -5.42
N ALA A 67 8.64 3.36 -6.55
CA ALA A 67 7.21 3.67 -6.62
C ALA A 67 6.39 2.69 -5.76
N GLY A 68 6.63 1.39 -5.86
CA GLY A 68 5.88 0.38 -5.12
C GLY A 68 6.20 0.36 -3.63
N HIS A 69 7.48 0.41 -3.27
CA HIS A 69 7.90 0.35 -1.87
C HIS A 69 7.44 1.57 -1.07
N ASP A 70 7.68 2.76 -1.56
CA ASP A 70 7.51 3.99 -0.78
C ASP A 70 6.03 4.36 -0.56
N THR A 71 5.20 4.21 -1.59
CA THR A 71 3.77 4.51 -1.52
C THR A 71 2.99 3.44 -0.76
N THR A 72 3.24 2.16 -1.03
CA THR A 72 2.55 1.05 -0.37
C THR A 72 2.89 0.98 1.12
N SER A 73 4.16 1.17 1.49
CA SER A 73 4.56 1.20 2.91
C SER A 73 3.93 2.38 3.66
N THR A 74 3.83 3.56 3.02
CA THR A 74 3.13 4.72 3.60
C THR A 74 1.64 4.43 3.81
N MET A 75 0.98 3.86 2.82
CA MET A 75 -0.43 3.48 2.92
C MET A 75 -0.66 2.44 4.03
N LEU A 76 0.16 1.39 4.10
CA LEU A 76 0.06 0.37 5.15
C LEU A 76 0.31 0.95 6.55
N ALA A 77 1.28 1.86 6.69
CA ALA A 77 1.54 2.53 7.95
C ALA A 77 0.31 3.30 8.45
N TYR A 78 -0.36 4.06 7.57
CA TYR A 78 -1.60 4.74 7.91
C TYR A 78 -2.78 3.77 8.10
N CYS A 79 -2.84 2.67 7.36
CA CYS A 79 -3.85 1.66 7.55
C CYS A 79 -3.81 1.08 8.98
N PHE A 80 -2.63 0.66 9.46
CA PHE A 80 -2.48 0.18 10.84
C PHE A 80 -2.67 1.27 11.88
N TYR A 81 -2.33 2.52 11.57
CA TYR A 81 -2.66 3.67 12.41
C TYR A 81 -4.17 3.80 12.59
N GLU A 82 -4.93 3.83 11.52
CA GLU A 82 -6.40 3.97 11.57
C GLU A 82 -7.06 2.74 12.24
N LEU A 83 -6.58 1.53 11.99
CA LEU A 83 -7.05 0.33 12.66
C LEU A 83 -6.80 0.40 14.17
N SER A 84 -5.65 0.92 14.61
CA SER A 84 -5.35 1.09 16.04
C SER A 84 -6.20 2.17 16.72
N HIS A 85 -6.76 3.09 15.95
CA HIS A 85 -7.61 4.18 16.45
C HIS A 85 -9.09 3.90 16.37
N THR A 86 -9.50 2.88 15.60
CA THR A 86 -10.91 2.59 15.33
C THR A 86 -11.22 1.12 15.64
N PRO A 87 -11.42 0.76 16.93
CA PRO A 87 -11.51 -0.63 17.37
C PRO A 87 -12.60 -1.41 16.64
N ARG A 88 -13.79 -0.82 16.43
CA ARG A 88 -14.88 -1.46 15.67
C ARG A 88 -14.46 -1.91 14.27
N VAL A 89 -13.57 -1.14 13.61
CA VAL A 89 -13.08 -1.47 12.26
C VAL A 89 -12.07 -2.60 12.33
N LEU A 90 -11.19 -2.61 13.33
CA LEU A 90 -10.24 -3.71 13.54
C LEU A 90 -10.97 -5.03 13.79
N ASP A 91 -12.01 -5.00 14.64
CA ASP A 91 -12.86 -6.17 14.92
C ASP A 91 -13.54 -6.68 13.64
N ALA A 92 -14.12 -5.79 12.84
CA ALA A 92 -14.76 -6.17 11.58
C ALA A 92 -13.76 -6.75 10.54
N VAL A 93 -12.52 -6.23 10.49
CA VAL A 93 -11.42 -6.81 9.68
C VAL A 93 -11.12 -8.23 10.15
N ARG A 94 -10.98 -8.45 11.46
CA ARG A 94 -10.71 -9.76 12.04
C ARG A 94 -11.85 -10.73 11.78
N ASP A 95 -13.08 -10.30 11.90
CA ASP A 95 -14.27 -11.10 11.60
C ASP A 95 -14.33 -11.51 10.12
N GLU A 96 -14.04 -10.61 9.19
CA GLU A 96 -13.94 -10.96 7.77
C GLU A 96 -12.86 -12.02 7.54
N LEU A 97 -11.68 -11.83 8.11
CA LEU A 97 -10.57 -12.76 7.97
C LEU A 97 -10.86 -14.12 8.59
N ASN A 98 -11.50 -14.16 9.76
CA ASN A 98 -11.89 -15.41 10.40
C ASN A 98 -12.91 -16.19 9.56
N ARG A 99 -13.87 -15.50 8.93
CA ARG A 99 -14.82 -16.13 8.00
C ARG A 99 -14.16 -16.67 6.74
N LEU A 100 -13.16 -15.98 6.19
CA LEU A 100 -12.51 -16.35 4.93
C LEU A 100 -11.38 -17.35 5.12
N LEU A 101 -10.58 -17.16 6.17
CA LEU A 101 -9.34 -17.89 6.40
C LEU A 101 -9.40 -18.83 7.63
N GLY A 102 -10.58 -18.96 8.27
CA GLY A 102 -10.72 -19.68 9.55
C GLY A 102 -10.02 -18.97 10.69
N THR A 103 -10.11 -19.52 11.91
CA THR A 103 -9.62 -18.90 13.14
C THR A 103 -8.14 -19.18 13.44
N GLU A 104 -7.47 -19.99 12.61
CA GLU A 104 -6.05 -20.31 12.77
C GLU A 104 -5.18 -19.07 12.45
N GLU A 105 -4.33 -18.67 13.39
CA GLU A 105 -3.49 -17.46 13.28
C GLU A 105 -2.07 -17.75 12.81
N ASP A 106 -1.67 -19.01 12.70
CA ASP A 106 -0.34 -19.38 12.21
C ASP A 106 -0.12 -18.79 10.80
N PRO A 107 0.90 -17.94 10.61
CA PRO A 107 1.22 -17.33 9.32
C PRO A 107 1.43 -18.33 8.20
N GLU A 108 1.94 -19.54 8.50
CA GLU A 108 2.13 -20.59 7.50
C GLU A 108 0.81 -21.17 7.00
N VAL A 109 -0.16 -21.36 7.90
CA VAL A 109 -1.50 -21.79 7.53
C VAL A 109 -2.18 -20.72 6.67
N VAL A 110 -2.10 -19.46 7.08
CA VAL A 110 -2.62 -18.35 6.29
C VAL A 110 -1.95 -18.28 4.92
N ARG A 111 -0.61 -18.37 4.87
CA ARG A 111 0.15 -18.38 3.62
C ARG A 111 -0.27 -19.54 2.72
N SER A 112 -0.37 -20.74 3.27
CA SER A 112 -0.75 -21.92 2.48
C SER A 112 -2.12 -21.79 1.82
N ARG A 113 -3.08 -21.14 2.50
CA ARG A 113 -4.40 -20.84 1.94
C ARG A 113 -4.34 -19.77 0.85
N LEU A 114 -3.58 -18.70 1.08
CA LEU A 114 -3.46 -17.60 0.11
C LEU A 114 -2.70 -17.99 -1.16
N VAL A 115 -1.77 -18.94 -1.09
CA VAL A 115 -1.05 -19.46 -2.28
C VAL A 115 -1.71 -20.69 -2.91
N SER A 116 -2.79 -21.21 -2.33
CA SER A 116 -3.57 -22.31 -2.90
C SER A 116 -4.24 -21.91 -4.22
N PRO A 117 -4.73 -22.84 -5.03
CA PRO A 117 -5.49 -22.54 -6.24
C PRO A 117 -6.71 -21.63 -6.01
N ASP A 118 -7.31 -21.67 -4.81
CA ASP A 118 -8.42 -20.78 -4.40
C ASP A 118 -7.96 -19.45 -3.82
N GLY A 119 -6.67 -19.25 -3.60
CA GLY A 119 -6.10 -18.04 -2.99
C GLY A 119 -6.53 -16.73 -3.67
N PRO A 120 -6.50 -16.62 -5.00
CA PRO A 120 -7.00 -15.43 -5.69
C PRO A 120 -8.46 -15.11 -5.39
N ASN A 121 -9.33 -16.12 -5.28
CA ASN A 121 -10.73 -15.96 -4.91
C ASN A 121 -10.87 -15.47 -3.46
N LEU A 122 -10.12 -16.05 -2.53
CA LEU A 122 -10.09 -15.61 -1.13
C LEU A 122 -9.69 -14.14 -1.02
N ILE A 123 -8.63 -13.72 -1.72
CA ILE A 123 -8.17 -12.32 -1.74
C ILE A 123 -9.24 -11.39 -2.32
N ASN A 124 -9.93 -11.80 -3.38
CA ASN A 124 -10.98 -10.99 -4.01
C ASN A 124 -12.23 -10.85 -3.12
N ARG A 125 -12.47 -11.79 -2.22
CA ARG A 125 -13.59 -11.76 -1.27
C ARG A 125 -13.32 -10.89 -0.02
N MET A 126 -12.10 -10.35 0.16
CA MET A 126 -11.75 -9.44 1.26
C MET A 126 -12.35 -8.04 1.00
N SER A 127 -13.67 -7.93 1.06
CA SER A 127 -14.41 -6.72 0.71
C SER A 127 -14.27 -5.62 1.77
N TYR A 128 -14.32 -5.99 3.05
CA TYR A 128 -14.16 -5.03 4.14
C TYR A 128 -12.73 -4.50 4.23
N ILE A 129 -11.73 -5.37 4.08
CA ILE A 129 -10.31 -4.95 3.98
C ILE A 129 -10.11 -4.03 2.78
N SER A 130 -10.75 -4.31 1.64
CA SER A 130 -10.68 -3.42 0.48
C SER A 130 -11.30 -2.05 0.78
N ALA A 131 -12.39 -2.00 1.54
CA ALA A 131 -13.01 -0.77 2.01
C ALA A 131 -12.09 0.00 2.98
N VAL A 132 -11.41 -0.69 3.89
CA VAL A 132 -10.39 -0.13 4.79
C VAL A 132 -9.25 0.51 4.00
N ILE A 133 -8.71 -0.17 2.98
CA ILE A 133 -7.66 0.36 2.11
C ILE A 133 -8.15 1.61 1.36
N LYS A 134 -9.36 1.58 0.80
CA LYS A 134 -9.94 2.73 0.11
C LYS A 134 -10.08 3.94 1.03
N GLU A 135 -10.55 3.74 2.25
CA GLU A 135 -10.73 4.82 3.22
C GLU A 135 -9.39 5.36 3.73
N THR A 136 -8.41 4.48 3.96
CA THR A 136 -7.04 4.90 4.27
C THR A 136 -6.46 5.80 3.18
N LEU A 137 -6.59 5.38 1.92
CA LEU A 137 -6.11 6.16 0.77
C LEU A 137 -6.88 7.47 0.56
N ARG A 138 -8.15 7.53 0.99
CA ARG A 138 -8.91 8.77 0.99
C ARG A 138 -8.35 9.77 1.98
N LEU A 139 -8.16 9.35 3.23
CA LEU A 139 -7.68 10.24 4.30
C LEU A 139 -6.18 10.52 4.20
N HIS A 140 -5.39 9.56 3.75
CA HIS A 140 -3.93 9.59 3.74
C HIS A 140 -3.36 9.23 2.36
N PRO A 141 -3.68 9.98 1.30
CA PRO A 141 -3.10 9.70 -0.02
C PRO A 141 -1.58 9.86 0.03
N PRO A 142 -0.80 8.83 -0.35
CA PRO A 142 0.66 8.85 -0.22
C PRO A 142 1.34 9.77 -1.23
N ALA A 143 0.68 10.12 -2.33
CA ALA A 143 1.22 10.95 -3.38
C ALA A 143 0.15 11.92 -3.89
N ALA A 144 0.61 13.02 -4.45
CA ALA A 144 -0.18 13.97 -5.21
C ALA A 144 0.50 14.20 -6.57
N THR A 145 -0.21 14.78 -7.53
CA THR A 145 0.31 14.96 -8.87
C THR A 145 0.27 16.41 -9.33
N ALA A 146 1.22 16.76 -10.18
CA ALA A 146 1.23 18.04 -10.88
C ALA A 146 1.16 17.82 -12.38
N ARG A 147 0.51 18.77 -13.06
CA ARG A 147 0.43 18.83 -14.53
C ARG A 147 0.85 20.22 -14.96
N TYR A 148 1.48 20.30 -16.10
CA TYR A 148 1.89 21.57 -16.69
C TYR A 148 1.28 21.69 -18.07
N SER A 149 0.60 22.81 -18.32
CA SER A 149 0.13 23.19 -19.64
C SER A 149 1.17 24.12 -20.29
N LYS A 150 1.65 23.76 -21.47
CA LYS A 150 2.62 24.61 -22.20
C LYS A 150 1.93 25.90 -22.66
N PRO A 151 2.65 27.04 -22.70
CA PRO A 151 2.15 28.25 -23.34
C PRO A 151 1.72 27.96 -24.79
N GLY A 152 0.55 28.45 -25.19
CA GLY A 152 -0.01 28.25 -26.52
C GLY A 152 -0.69 26.87 -26.73
N ALA A 153 -0.87 26.07 -25.70
CA ALA A 153 -1.62 24.82 -25.77
C ALA A 153 -3.14 25.04 -25.85
N CYS A 154 -3.61 26.24 -25.55
CA CYS A 154 -5.03 26.61 -25.48
C CYS A 154 -5.84 25.71 -24.55
N PHE A 155 -5.24 25.28 -23.44
CA PHE A 155 -5.92 24.45 -22.46
C PHE A 155 -6.79 25.30 -21.55
N THR A 156 -8.12 25.17 -21.71
CA THR A 156 -9.10 25.89 -20.91
C THR A 156 -9.90 24.96 -20.03
N VAL A 157 -10.27 25.42 -18.84
CA VAL A 157 -11.15 24.73 -17.90
C VAL A 157 -12.33 25.65 -17.59
N ARG A 158 -13.55 25.10 -17.68
CA ARG A 158 -14.76 25.83 -17.27
C ARG A 158 -14.98 25.70 -15.79
N ALA A 159 -15.02 26.83 -15.09
CA ALA A 159 -15.37 26.87 -13.69
C ALA A 159 -16.88 26.56 -13.48
N PRO A 160 -17.29 26.10 -12.26
CA PRO A 160 -18.71 25.86 -11.94
C PRO A 160 -19.61 27.08 -12.17
N ALA A 161 -19.08 28.31 -12.04
CA ALA A 161 -19.80 29.54 -12.35
C ALA A 161 -19.98 29.83 -13.85
N GLY A 162 -19.43 28.98 -14.73
CA GLY A 162 -19.55 29.07 -16.18
C GLY A 162 -18.43 29.87 -16.87
N GLU A 163 -17.45 30.36 -16.13
CA GLU A 163 -16.31 31.09 -16.67
C GLU A 163 -15.24 30.13 -17.20
N ASP A 164 -14.65 30.48 -18.35
CA ASP A 164 -13.55 29.71 -18.95
C ASP A 164 -12.19 30.33 -18.51
N HIS A 165 -11.35 29.51 -17.91
CA HIS A 165 -10.01 29.88 -17.47
C HIS A 165 -8.95 29.21 -18.34
N CYS A 166 -8.09 30.00 -18.99
CA CYS A 166 -6.92 29.49 -19.69
C CYS A 166 -5.83 29.12 -18.69
N LEU A 167 -5.34 27.88 -18.77
CA LEU A 167 -4.31 27.35 -17.88
C LEU A 167 -2.94 27.24 -18.56
N ASP A 168 -2.75 27.91 -19.68
CA ASP A 168 -1.47 27.90 -20.39
C ASP A 168 -0.35 28.53 -19.55
N GLY A 169 0.78 27.82 -19.48
CA GLY A 169 1.92 28.23 -18.64
C GLY A 169 1.73 27.97 -17.15
N VAL A 170 0.61 27.38 -16.74
CA VAL A 170 0.27 27.13 -15.33
C VAL A 170 0.64 25.70 -14.92
N ILE A 171 1.17 25.55 -13.72
CA ILE A 171 1.30 24.24 -13.06
C ILE A 171 0.04 24.00 -12.23
N ILE A 172 -0.69 22.96 -12.58
CA ILE A 172 -1.90 22.52 -11.88
C ILE A 172 -1.47 21.42 -10.90
N TYR A 173 -1.76 21.64 -9.62
CA TYR A 173 -1.49 20.67 -8.57
C TYR A 173 -2.79 20.02 -8.10
N ASN A 174 -2.90 18.70 -8.27
CA ASN A 174 -4.00 17.93 -7.71
C ASN A 174 -3.73 17.63 -6.25
N CYS A 175 -4.40 18.36 -5.37
CA CYS A 175 -4.30 18.15 -3.93
C CYS A 175 -5.31 17.10 -3.48
N GLU A 176 -4.97 15.83 -3.61
CA GLU A 176 -5.86 14.70 -3.26
C GLU A 176 -6.36 14.82 -1.83
N THR A 177 -5.54 15.29 -0.89
CA THR A 177 -5.94 15.48 0.52
C THR A 177 -7.14 16.42 0.67
N LEU A 178 -7.25 17.46 -0.14
CA LEU A 178 -8.41 18.37 -0.13
C LEU A 178 -9.59 17.76 -0.87
N ILE A 179 -9.36 17.22 -2.07
CA ILE A 179 -10.39 16.60 -2.90
C ILE A 179 -11.09 15.47 -2.14
N HIS A 180 -10.32 14.62 -1.47
CA HIS A 180 -10.83 13.47 -0.73
C HIS A 180 -11.52 13.82 0.59
N ARG A 181 -11.50 15.09 1.00
CA ARG A 181 -12.16 15.59 2.23
C ARG A 181 -13.23 16.64 1.94
N ASP A 182 -13.67 16.73 0.69
CA ASP A 182 -14.73 17.66 0.31
C ASP A 182 -16.04 17.29 1.00
N ARG A 183 -16.54 18.19 1.86
CA ARG A 183 -17.79 17.98 2.59
C ARG A 183 -19.00 17.92 1.66
N ALA A 184 -18.96 18.55 0.49
CA ALA A 184 -20.04 18.44 -0.48
C ALA A 184 -20.22 17.00 -0.98
N VAL A 185 -19.16 16.20 -0.94
CA VAL A 185 -19.14 14.79 -1.38
C VAL A 185 -19.29 13.84 -0.19
N TYR A 186 -18.50 14.03 0.87
CA TYR A 186 -18.36 13.07 1.98
C TYR A 186 -19.19 13.44 3.21
N GLY A 187 -19.89 14.59 3.17
CA GLY A 187 -20.74 15.06 4.28
C GLY A 187 -19.96 15.41 5.54
N ASP A 188 -20.64 15.32 6.69
CA ASP A 188 -20.06 15.66 7.99
C ASP A 188 -18.95 14.70 8.42
N THR A 189 -18.96 13.47 7.90
CA THR A 189 -17.94 12.44 8.17
C THR A 189 -16.71 12.53 7.23
N ALA A 190 -16.54 13.65 6.54
CA ALA A 190 -15.42 13.85 5.59
C ALA A 190 -14.03 13.67 6.22
N ASN A 191 -13.90 13.90 7.53
CA ASN A 191 -12.63 13.72 8.25
C ASN A 191 -12.56 12.44 9.09
N ASP A 192 -13.65 11.68 9.18
CA ASP A 192 -13.72 10.44 9.95
C ASP A 192 -13.31 9.23 9.12
N PHE A 193 -12.78 8.21 9.80
CA PHE A 193 -12.44 6.94 9.19
C PHE A 193 -13.65 6.00 9.16
N VAL A 194 -14.34 5.95 8.03
CA VAL A 194 -15.60 5.20 7.84
C VAL A 194 -15.48 4.30 6.60
N PRO A 195 -14.85 3.11 6.72
CA PRO A 195 -14.73 2.16 5.61
C PRO A 195 -16.05 1.73 5.01
N GLU A 196 -17.11 1.72 5.81
CA GLU A 196 -18.46 1.27 5.41
C GLU A 196 -19.03 2.07 4.24
N ARG A 197 -18.56 3.30 4.00
CA ARG A 197 -18.97 4.10 2.83
C ARG A 197 -18.61 3.46 1.48
N TRP A 198 -17.72 2.47 1.48
CA TRP A 198 -17.26 1.76 0.29
C TRP A 198 -17.94 0.39 0.12
N LEU A 199 -18.81 0.02 1.03
CA LEU A 199 -19.59 -1.21 0.94
C LEU A 199 -20.93 -0.90 0.28
N SER A 200 -21.33 -1.73 -0.68
CA SER A 200 -22.70 -1.68 -1.23
C SER A 200 -23.69 -2.17 -0.18
N ASP A 201 -24.82 -1.47 -0.06
CA ASP A 201 -25.95 -1.92 0.73
C ASP A 201 -26.47 -3.23 0.14
N GLY A 202 -26.02 -4.36 0.62
CA GLY A 202 -26.45 -5.76 0.44
C GLY A 202 -27.44 -6.19 -0.66
N SER A 203 -27.92 -5.28 -1.49
CA SER A 203 -28.94 -5.50 -2.50
C SER A 203 -28.40 -5.77 -3.92
N ASP A 204 -27.07 -5.72 -4.12
CA ASP A 204 -26.52 -5.88 -5.46
C ASP A 204 -25.52 -7.02 -5.57
N SER A 205 -25.75 -7.88 -6.57
CA SER A 205 -25.02 -9.11 -6.88
C SER A 205 -23.61 -8.87 -7.47
N SER A 206 -23.08 -7.66 -7.39
CA SER A 206 -21.78 -7.24 -7.93
C SER A 206 -20.62 -7.43 -6.95
N ARG A 207 -20.63 -8.51 -6.14
CA ARG A 207 -19.57 -8.83 -5.16
C ARG A 207 -18.17 -9.05 -5.77
N ASN A 208 -18.05 -9.01 -7.09
CA ASN A 208 -16.82 -9.22 -7.86
C ASN A 208 -16.42 -8.02 -8.72
N ALA A 209 -16.98 -6.83 -8.48
CA ALA A 209 -16.59 -5.66 -9.26
C ALA A 209 -15.11 -5.32 -9.00
N PRO A 210 -14.29 -5.16 -10.03
CA PRO A 210 -12.92 -4.66 -9.89
C PRO A 210 -12.92 -3.34 -9.11
N MET A 211 -11.90 -3.11 -8.27
CA MET A 211 -11.77 -1.88 -7.47
C MET A 211 -11.82 -0.57 -8.30
N ASP A 212 -11.69 -0.67 -9.61
CA ASP A 212 -11.71 0.45 -10.56
C ASP A 212 -13.13 0.88 -11.00
N LYS A 213 -14.17 0.08 -10.71
CA LYS A 213 -15.53 0.46 -11.07
C LYS A 213 -16.26 0.92 -9.81
N PRO A 214 -16.59 2.22 -9.70
CA PRO A 214 -17.50 2.67 -8.65
C PRO A 214 -18.87 2.03 -8.91
N ASP A 215 -19.43 1.46 -7.87
CA ASP A 215 -20.78 0.94 -7.91
C ASP A 215 -21.76 2.12 -8.14
N ILE A 216 -22.47 2.08 -9.25
CA ILE A 216 -23.30 3.20 -9.76
C ILE A 216 -24.56 3.41 -8.91
N ASN A 217 -24.86 2.52 -7.95
CA ASN A 217 -26.13 2.51 -7.21
C ASN A 217 -26.06 2.87 -5.72
N SER A 218 -24.87 2.94 -5.09
CA SER A 218 -24.78 3.56 -3.76
C SER A 218 -24.73 5.08 -3.95
N ARG A 219 -25.30 5.88 -3.06
CA ARG A 219 -25.31 7.37 -3.10
C ARG A 219 -23.91 7.87 -3.41
N THR A 220 -23.73 8.13 -4.68
CA THR A 220 -22.50 7.83 -5.40
C THR A 220 -21.48 8.88 -5.09
N ILE A 221 -20.44 8.47 -4.38
CA ILE A 221 -19.20 9.24 -4.35
C ILE A 221 -18.76 9.38 -5.81
N PRO A 222 -18.72 10.60 -6.37
CA PRO A 222 -18.30 10.79 -7.75
C PRO A 222 -16.92 10.18 -7.96
N VAL A 223 -16.74 9.48 -9.08
CA VAL A 223 -15.48 8.84 -9.44
C VAL A 223 -14.30 9.81 -9.40
N SER A 224 -14.52 11.09 -9.68
CA SER A 224 -13.54 12.17 -9.61
C SER A 224 -13.14 12.54 -8.19
N ALA A 225 -13.97 12.25 -7.20
CA ALA A 225 -13.73 12.62 -5.81
C ALA A 225 -12.82 11.63 -5.06
N TRP A 226 -12.59 10.42 -5.61
CA TRP A 226 -11.65 9.44 -5.07
C TRP A 226 -10.63 9.05 -6.15
N ARG A 227 -9.41 9.53 -6.03
CA ARG A 227 -8.39 9.37 -7.06
C ARG A 227 -6.95 9.18 -6.52
N PRO A 228 -6.73 8.34 -5.50
CA PRO A 228 -5.39 8.18 -4.91
C PRO A 228 -4.39 7.53 -5.86
N PHE A 229 -4.85 6.87 -6.92
CA PHE A 229 -4.05 6.28 -8.00
C PHE A 229 -4.07 7.13 -9.28
N GLU A 230 -4.59 8.35 -9.22
CA GLU A 230 -4.90 9.18 -10.36
C GLU A 230 -5.88 8.51 -11.34
N ARG A 231 -6.15 9.18 -12.46
CA ARG A 231 -7.11 8.72 -13.47
C ARG A 231 -6.66 9.06 -14.88
N GLY A 232 -7.25 8.37 -15.85
CA GLY A 232 -6.97 8.56 -17.28
C GLY A 232 -5.63 7.93 -17.68
N PRO A 233 -5.00 8.41 -18.79
CA PRO A 233 -3.80 7.81 -19.36
C PRO A 233 -2.56 7.80 -18.44
N ARG A 234 -2.61 8.53 -17.34
CA ARG A 234 -1.53 8.63 -16.35
C ARG A 234 -1.92 8.03 -15.00
N SER A 235 -2.98 7.21 -14.95
CA SER A 235 -3.30 6.41 -13.76
C SER A 235 -2.16 5.48 -13.38
N CYS A 236 -2.11 5.10 -12.10
CA CYS A 236 -1.05 4.24 -11.57
C CYS A 236 -1.12 2.84 -12.17
N ILE A 237 -0.05 2.41 -12.85
CA ILE A 237 0.05 1.07 -13.43
C ILE A 237 0.12 -0.02 -12.35
N GLY A 238 0.62 0.32 -11.15
CA GLY A 238 0.78 -0.61 -10.02
C GLY A 238 -0.44 -0.73 -9.11
N GLN A 239 -1.59 -0.11 -9.44
CA GLN A 239 -2.76 -0.05 -8.56
C GLN A 239 -3.22 -1.43 -8.11
N GLU A 240 -3.42 -2.36 -9.04
CA GLU A 240 -3.89 -3.72 -8.73
C GLU A 240 -2.90 -4.49 -7.86
N PHE A 241 -1.61 -4.37 -8.20
CA PHE A 241 -0.55 -5.00 -7.42
C PHE A 241 -0.50 -4.47 -5.98
N ALA A 242 -0.55 -3.16 -5.80
CA ALA A 242 -0.56 -2.54 -4.48
C ALA A 242 -1.78 -2.96 -3.64
N ASN A 243 -2.95 -3.09 -4.27
CA ASN A 243 -4.17 -3.54 -3.60
C ASN A 243 -4.12 -5.01 -3.16
N ILE A 244 -3.56 -5.89 -3.99
CA ILE A 244 -3.38 -7.30 -3.65
C ILE A 244 -2.35 -7.43 -2.52
N GLU A 245 -1.20 -6.78 -2.65
CA GLU A 245 -0.13 -6.76 -1.64
C GLU A 245 -0.66 -6.28 -0.29
N ALA A 246 -1.40 -5.17 -0.27
CA ALA A 246 -1.98 -4.63 0.94
C ALA A 246 -2.96 -5.59 1.62
N ARG A 247 -3.87 -6.22 0.86
CA ARG A 247 -4.81 -7.21 1.39
C ARG A 247 -4.08 -8.39 2.04
N VAL A 248 -3.05 -8.90 1.37
CA VAL A 248 -2.25 -10.02 1.91
C VAL A 248 -1.53 -9.61 3.20
N ILE A 249 -0.90 -8.44 3.23
CA ILE A 249 -0.17 -7.96 4.42
C ILE A 249 -1.14 -7.72 5.57
N ILE A 250 -2.28 -7.07 5.34
CA ILE A 250 -3.29 -6.83 6.37
C ILE A 250 -3.84 -8.17 6.88
N ALA A 251 -4.12 -9.13 6.00
CA ALA A 251 -4.63 -10.44 6.38
C ALA A 251 -3.69 -11.22 7.29
N VAL A 252 -2.38 -11.10 7.09
CA VAL A 252 -1.38 -11.79 7.93
C VAL A 252 -1.15 -11.07 9.25
N VAL A 253 -1.13 -9.72 9.21
CA VAL A 253 -0.64 -8.89 10.33
C VAL A 253 -1.76 -8.50 11.29
N ALA A 254 -2.94 -8.06 10.80
CA ALA A 254 -4.03 -7.56 11.63
C ALA A 254 -4.66 -8.62 12.55
N ARG A 255 -4.54 -9.90 12.19
CA ARG A 255 -5.04 -11.02 13.02
C ARG A 255 -4.16 -11.31 14.21
N ARG A 256 -2.87 -11.01 14.13
CA ARG A 256 -1.88 -11.46 15.09
C ARG A 256 -1.39 -10.37 16.03
N TYR A 257 -1.48 -9.11 15.60
CA TYR A 257 -0.87 -8.01 16.33
C TYR A 257 -1.87 -6.89 16.57
N ASP A 258 -1.83 -6.36 17.78
CA ASP A 258 -2.37 -5.06 18.10
C ASP A 258 -1.27 -4.00 17.99
N PHE A 259 -1.64 -2.84 17.47
CA PHE A 259 -0.73 -1.73 17.28
C PHE A 259 -1.11 -0.58 18.18
N THR A 260 -0.12 -0.02 18.86
CA THR A 260 -0.27 1.21 19.61
C THR A 260 0.68 2.25 19.05
N LYS A 261 0.14 3.39 18.64
CA LYS A 261 0.95 4.51 18.17
C LYS A 261 1.63 5.18 19.34
N VAL A 262 2.94 5.45 19.21
CA VAL A 262 3.77 6.17 20.19
C VAL A 262 4.19 7.51 19.61
N GLY A 263 4.14 8.56 20.41
CA GLY A 263 4.52 9.92 20.02
C GLY A 263 3.37 10.68 19.36
N LEU A 264 3.60 11.26 18.17
CA LEU A 264 2.54 12.00 17.47
C LEU A 264 1.40 11.04 17.06
N GLY A 265 0.16 11.43 17.38
CA GLY A 265 -1.00 10.57 17.16
C GLY A 265 -1.17 9.47 18.21
N GLU A 266 -0.47 9.52 19.34
CA GLU A 266 -0.67 8.61 20.47
C GLU A 266 -2.05 8.77 21.07
N LEU A 267 -2.65 7.68 21.55
CA LEU A 267 -3.98 7.66 22.14
C LEU A 267 -4.01 8.47 23.44
N ALA A 268 -5.07 9.26 23.61
CA ALA A 268 -5.37 9.88 24.91
C ALA A 268 -6.01 8.83 25.82
N THR A 269 -5.58 8.81 27.09
CA THR A 269 -6.10 7.90 28.10
C THR A 269 -6.86 8.65 29.19
N ASP A 270 -7.82 7.98 29.82
CA ASP A 270 -8.50 8.44 31.02
C ASP A 270 -7.60 8.28 32.25
N LYS A 271 -8.14 8.57 33.44
CA LYS A 271 -7.42 8.47 34.72
C LYS A 271 -7.02 7.04 35.09
N GLU A 272 -7.73 6.07 34.55
CA GLU A 272 -7.49 4.62 34.72
C GLU A 272 -6.55 4.06 33.63
N GLY A 273 -6.03 4.89 32.72
CA GLY A 273 -5.12 4.49 31.65
C GLY A 273 -5.79 3.86 30.43
N ARG A 274 -7.13 3.89 30.33
CA ARG A 274 -7.88 3.33 29.19
C ARG A 274 -8.01 4.36 28.06
N PRO A 275 -7.92 3.96 26.79
CA PRO A 275 -8.14 4.87 25.65
C PRO A 275 -9.52 5.53 25.70
N VAL A 276 -9.56 6.84 25.44
CA VAL A 276 -10.80 7.62 25.42
C VAL A 276 -11.47 7.50 24.06
N LEU A 277 -12.66 6.91 24.02
CA LEU A 277 -13.46 6.77 22.80
C LEU A 277 -14.27 8.06 22.56
N GLN A 278 -14.32 8.52 21.33
CA GLN A 278 -15.12 9.65 20.87
C GLN A 278 -16.48 9.18 20.32
N GLU A 279 -17.42 10.11 20.12
CA GLU A 279 -18.76 9.81 19.61
C GLU A 279 -18.76 9.17 18.21
N ASN A 280 -17.75 9.49 17.38
CA ASN A 280 -17.57 8.90 16.06
C ASN A 280 -16.99 7.47 16.08
N GLY A 281 -16.77 6.88 17.25
CA GLY A 281 -16.23 5.53 17.43
C GLY A 281 -14.71 5.42 17.21
N GLN A 282 -14.01 6.56 17.16
CA GLN A 282 -12.54 6.60 17.10
C GLN A 282 -11.96 6.99 18.46
N TYR A 283 -10.78 6.48 18.77
CA TYR A 283 -10.06 6.92 19.98
C TYR A 283 -9.52 8.35 19.81
N LYS A 284 -9.63 9.13 20.87
CA LYS A 284 -9.03 10.46 20.97
C LYS A 284 -7.51 10.36 21.00
N THR A 285 -6.82 11.27 20.29
CA THR A 285 -5.36 11.37 20.29
C THR A 285 -4.86 12.53 21.14
N LYS A 286 -3.66 12.38 21.74
CA LYS A 286 -2.98 13.45 22.50
C LYS A 286 -2.51 14.60 21.59
N SER A 287 -2.16 14.27 20.35
CA SER A 287 -1.66 15.21 19.36
C SER A 287 -1.99 14.72 17.94
N HIS A 288 -1.93 15.62 16.96
CA HIS A 288 -2.15 15.23 15.56
C HIS A 288 -0.88 14.63 14.96
N LEU A 289 -1.06 13.51 14.24
CA LEU A 289 -0.06 13.00 13.32
C LEU A 289 -0.18 13.76 11.98
N TYR A 290 0.93 14.26 11.46
CA TYR A 290 0.97 14.98 10.20
C TYR A 290 2.04 14.44 9.26
N ASN A 291 1.93 14.81 7.99
CA ASN A 291 2.78 14.28 6.93
C ASN A 291 4.01 15.17 6.68
N THR A 292 5.09 14.52 6.25
CA THR A 292 6.22 15.23 5.65
C THR A 292 5.84 15.75 4.26
N ARG A 293 6.46 16.86 3.83
CA ARG A 293 6.38 17.35 2.44
C ARG A 293 7.56 16.78 1.62
N GLN A 294 7.51 15.50 1.35
CA GLN A 294 8.47 14.80 0.49
C GLN A 294 7.78 14.34 -0.79
N VAL A 295 8.47 13.56 -1.62
CA VAL A 295 7.89 12.94 -2.83
C VAL A 295 6.65 12.12 -2.46
N THR A 296 6.71 11.42 -1.33
CA THR A 296 5.57 10.74 -0.70
C THR A 296 5.22 11.41 0.63
N SER A 297 3.93 11.45 0.94
CA SER A 297 3.38 12.04 2.16
C SER A 297 3.52 11.09 3.35
N LYS A 298 4.75 10.91 3.82
CA LYS A 298 5.05 10.02 4.95
C LYS A 298 4.67 10.64 6.29
N PRO A 299 4.33 9.83 7.31
CA PRO A 299 4.25 10.31 8.68
C PRO A 299 5.56 10.97 9.09
N VAL A 300 5.49 12.15 9.71
CA VAL A 300 6.68 12.97 10.02
C VAL A 300 7.64 12.27 10.99
N ASP A 301 7.13 11.45 11.89
CA ASP A 301 7.90 10.68 12.88
C ASP A 301 8.29 9.27 12.41
N GLY A 302 8.02 8.95 11.13
CA GLY A 302 8.29 7.64 10.54
C GLY A 302 7.35 6.54 11.02
N MET A 303 6.18 6.89 11.59
CA MET A 303 5.20 5.97 12.16
C MET A 303 5.87 5.02 13.18
N LYS A 304 6.11 5.49 14.39
CA LYS A 304 6.69 4.68 15.47
C LYS A 304 5.58 3.90 16.18
N PRO A 305 5.35 2.62 15.89
CA PRO A 305 4.41 1.79 16.62
C PRO A 305 5.10 1.10 17.78
N SER A 306 4.35 0.80 18.84
CA SER A 306 4.59 -0.33 19.73
C SER A 306 3.63 -1.45 19.31
N ALA A 307 4.12 -2.65 19.11
CA ALA A 307 3.30 -3.82 18.80
C ALA A 307 3.18 -4.69 20.05
N CYS A 308 1.95 -5.06 20.42
CA CYS A 308 1.67 -6.09 21.41
C CYS A 308 1.16 -7.33 20.66
N SER A 309 1.68 -8.51 20.99
CA SER A 309 1.04 -9.77 20.61
C SER A 309 0.01 -10.14 21.68
N GLU A 310 -1.14 -10.68 21.31
CA GLU A 310 -2.16 -11.14 22.28
C GLU A 310 -1.67 -12.21 23.27
N GLN A 311 -0.49 -12.79 23.04
CA GLN A 311 0.09 -13.86 23.88
C GLN A 311 1.08 -13.36 24.95
N GLY A 312 0.86 -12.18 25.52
CA GLY A 312 1.47 -11.75 26.78
C GLY A 312 2.81 -11.02 26.63
N GLY A 313 2.82 -9.78 27.08
CA GLY A 313 3.99 -8.97 27.36
C GLY A 313 4.19 -7.82 26.38
N MET A 314 4.23 -6.60 26.90
CA MET A 314 4.68 -5.43 26.15
C MET A 314 6.12 -5.64 25.70
N ASP A 315 6.33 -5.80 24.41
CA ASP A 315 7.66 -5.83 23.82
C ASP A 315 7.98 -4.43 23.25
N THR A 316 8.84 -3.72 23.95
CA THR A 316 9.27 -2.36 23.59
C THR A 316 10.45 -2.44 22.62
N GLY A 317 10.18 -2.52 21.32
CA GLY A 317 11.19 -2.31 20.28
C GLY A 317 11.31 -3.42 19.24
N TRP A 318 11.61 -3.02 18.03
CA TRP A 318 11.88 -3.90 16.88
C TRP A 318 13.00 -4.92 17.09
N GLU A 319 13.84 -4.76 18.10
CA GLU A 319 14.96 -5.68 18.40
C GLU A 319 14.50 -6.95 19.12
N THR A 320 13.42 -6.90 19.89
CA THR A 320 12.93 -8.06 20.66
C THR A 320 12.07 -9.01 19.82
N ALA A 321 11.43 -8.55 18.76
CA ALA A 321 10.73 -9.45 17.81
C ALA A 321 11.67 -10.44 17.12
N ARG A 322 12.99 -10.25 17.21
CA ARG A 322 14.00 -11.19 16.67
C ARG A 322 14.39 -12.31 17.61
N SER A 323 14.04 -12.24 18.91
CA SER A 323 14.59 -13.18 19.90
C SER A 323 13.69 -14.33 20.29
N ASN A 324 12.39 -14.31 20.00
CA ASN A 324 11.44 -15.33 20.48
C ASN A 324 10.80 -16.21 19.41
N SER A 325 11.36 -16.31 18.21
CA SER A 325 10.85 -17.27 17.23
C SER A 325 11.75 -18.50 17.14
N ALA A 326 11.28 -19.62 17.69
CA ALA A 326 11.64 -20.95 17.24
C ALA A 326 11.23 -21.21 15.75
N SER A 327 10.68 -20.20 15.09
CA SER A 327 10.32 -20.11 13.65
C SER A 327 11.32 -19.25 12.86
N ARG A 328 12.61 -19.43 13.07
CA ARG A 328 13.72 -18.78 12.33
C ARG A 328 13.85 -19.23 10.86
N GLY A 329 12.75 -19.47 10.14
CA GLY A 329 12.79 -20.04 8.79
C GLY A 329 12.34 -19.15 7.63
N LEU A 330 11.65 -18.02 7.85
CA LEU A 330 10.82 -17.45 6.78
C LEU A 330 11.21 -16.07 6.24
N LEU A 331 12.18 -15.38 6.82
CA LEU A 331 12.71 -14.13 6.25
C LEU A 331 14.21 -14.14 5.96
N SER A 332 14.87 -15.28 6.13
CA SER A 332 16.25 -15.49 5.72
C SER A 332 16.33 -16.67 4.75
N GLY A 333 15.90 -16.48 3.50
CA GLY A 333 16.49 -17.17 2.38
C GLY A 333 17.97 -16.76 2.31
N ALA A 334 18.77 -17.23 3.27
CA ALA A 334 20.20 -17.04 3.28
C ALA A 334 20.76 -17.84 2.11
N LEU A 335 21.20 -17.13 1.09
CA LEU A 335 22.17 -17.66 0.14
C LEU A 335 23.39 -18.17 0.94
N PRO A 336 23.95 -19.35 0.62
CA PRO A 336 25.12 -19.87 1.31
C PRO A 336 26.26 -18.87 1.20
N ARG A 337 26.82 -18.47 2.32
CA ARG A 337 28.06 -17.70 2.40
C ARG A 337 29.19 -18.56 1.87
N ASN A 338 29.62 -18.31 0.66
CA ASN A 338 30.96 -18.67 0.25
C ASN A 338 31.93 -17.77 1.03
N GLN A 339 32.64 -18.36 1.98
CA GLN A 339 33.80 -17.78 2.61
C GLN A 339 34.90 -17.66 1.55
N GLN A 340 35.13 -16.45 1.09
CA GLN A 340 36.43 -16.08 0.52
C GLN A 340 36.96 -14.90 1.31
N THR A 341 37.94 -15.24 2.15
CA THR A 341 38.88 -14.35 2.78
C THR A 341 39.62 -13.53 1.71
N TYR A 342 39.51 -12.21 1.80
CA TYR A 342 40.49 -11.31 1.23
C TYR A 342 41.06 -10.47 2.38
N ARG A 343 42.34 -10.76 2.66
CA ARG A 343 43.29 -9.89 3.36
C ARG A 343 43.67 -8.76 2.41
N GLU A 344 43.94 -7.61 3.05
CA GLU A 344 44.49 -6.32 2.61
C GLU A 344 43.50 -5.31 2.03
#